data_cdcc96397cebd9a364dd8546565495ca
#
_entry.id   cdcc96397cebd9a364dd8546565495ca
#
_cell.length_a   1.000
_cell.length_b   1.000
_cell.length_c   1.000
_cell.angle_alpha   90.00
_cell.angle_beta   90.00
_cell.angle_gamma   90.00
#
_symmetry.space_group_name_H-M   'P 1'
#
loop_
_entity.id
_entity.type
_entity.pdbx_description
1 polymer ?
#
loop_
_entity_poly.entity_id
_entity_poly.type
_entity_poly.pdbx_seq_one_letter_code
_entity_poly.pdbx_strand_id
1 'polypeptide(L)'
;MADETRANVLLAVQELNYKPNAVARSLMNARTKTLAIIFPNVSDGFSGTVLSGVEDAAHAQGFSIIVCKTGGGRERTLDYLQLLAEKRVDGIIFASEVLLPEYATFIQKLRIPLVVLSGESSDPSVPTLRCDDRLAAYTAAAYLISLGHERIGMIYGGAYGTPEQNGRVRGFEEAHRDHGLALTEGQVQLMDGFAFKDGQVGGQRLLATLTDLTAVFASSDELALGVMSAAHARGLQVPDDLSVMGFDDLPLAEMCLPPLTTVRQPLYGMGRRAASLLLDHLQGIQKLGENVVFPTTIVERQSVRRR
;
A
#
# COMPACT_ATOMS: atom_id res chain seq x y z
N MET A 1 28.15 -38.95 2.88
CA MET A 1 29.36 -38.53 3.60
C MET A 1 29.32 -39.24 4.94
N ALA A 2 30.39 -39.93 5.35
CA ALA A 2 30.39 -40.64 6.63
C ALA A 2 30.24 -39.64 7.79
N ASP A 3 29.55 -40.03 8.86
CA ASP A 3 29.24 -39.14 10.01
C ASP A 3 30.50 -38.55 10.65
N GLU A 4 31.57 -39.31 10.70
CA GLU A 4 32.88 -38.88 11.19
C GLU A 4 33.51 -37.76 10.32
N THR A 5 33.42 -37.88 9.00
CA THR A 5 33.88 -36.81 8.07
C THR A 5 33.08 -35.52 8.24
N ARG A 6 31.77 -35.64 8.46
CA ARG A 6 30.90 -34.49 8.72
C ARG A 6 31.26 -33.77 10.03
N ALA A 7 31.51 -34.54 11.09
CA ALA A 7 31.92 -34.01 12.39
C ALA A 7 33.26 -33.26 12.30
N ASN A 8 34.24 -33.82 11.65
CA ASN A 8 35.56 -33.20 11.46
C ASN A 8 35.48 -31.90 10.63
N VAL A 9 34.66 -31.87 9.58
CA VAL A 9 34.41 -30.65 8.79
C VAL A 9 33.74 -29.57 9.63
N LEU A 10 32.75 -29.92 10.45
CA LEU A 10 32.07 -28.94 11.34
C LEU A 10 33.01 -28.38 12.39
N LEU A 11 33.90 -29.20 12.97
CA LEU A 11 34.92 -28.74 13.90
C LEU A 11 35.90 -27.78 13.24
N ALA A 12 36.42 -28.11 12.05
CA ALA A 12 37.30 -27.22 11.31
C ALA A 12 36.63 -25.89 10.93
N VAL A 13 35.33 -25.90 10.57
CA VAL A 13 34.51 -24.69 10.32
C VAL A 13 34.46 -23.82 11.57
N GLN A 14 34.26 -24.42 12.75
CA GLN A 14 34.23 -23.69 14.02
C GLN A 14 35.58 -23.09 14.40
N GLU A 15 36.63 -23.91 14.33
CA GLU A 15 38.03 -23.53 14.68
C GLU A 15 38.54 -22.38 13.77
N LEU A 16 38.24 -22.43 12.48
CA LEU A 16 38.66 -21.45 11.50
C LEU A 16 37.72 -20.23 11.44
N ASN A 17 36.68 -20.23 12.23
CA ASN A 17 35.60 -19.22 12.15
C ASN A 17 35.14 -18.99 10.70
N TYR A 18 35.10 -20.08 9.91
CA TYR A 18 34.79 -20.01 8.50
C TYR A 18 33.29 -19.66 8.29
N LYS A 19 33.05 -18.52 7.71
CA LYS A 19 31.72 -18.14 7.24
C LYS A 19 31.64 -18.41 5.74
N PRO A 20 30.76 -19.34 5.30
CA PRO A 20 30.59 -19.60 3.89
C PRO A 20 30.24 -18.35 3.11
N ASN A 21 30.96 -18.06 2.05
CA ASN A 21 30.70 -16.88 1.22
C ASN A 21 29.34 -17.02 0.54
N ALA A 22 28.43 -16.07 0.84
CA ALA A 22 27.08 -16.05 0.30
C ALA A 22 27.08 -15.93 -1.24
N VAL A 23 28.03 -15.19 -1.82
CA VAL A 23 28.20 -15.05 -3.28
C VAL A 23 28.61 -16.37 -3.92
N ALA A 24 29.55 -17.10 -3.31
CA ALA A 24 29.96 -18.41 -3.81
C ALA A 24 28.80 -19.44 -3.75
N ARG A 25 28.02 -19.42 -2.69
CA ARG A 25 26.80 -20.25 -2.57
C ARG A 25 25.73 -19.90 -3.60
N SER A 26 25.52 -18.62 -3.87
CA SER A 26 24.52 -18.17 -4.87
C SER A 26 24.91 -18.60 -6.28
N LEU A 27 26.21 -18.65 -6.59
CA LEU A 27 26.72 -19.18 -7.86
C LEU A 27 26.47 -20.69 -8.01
N MET A 28 26.63 -21.45 -6.93
CA MET A 28 26.36 -22.90 -6.96
C MET A 28 24.88 -23.25 -7.02
N ASN A 29 24.03 -22.48 -6.33
CA ASN A 29 22.60 -22.76 -6.21
C ASN A 29 21.74 -21.99 -7.20
N ALA A 30 22.32 -21.12 -8.04
CA ALA A 30 21.64 -20.21 -8.96
C ALA A 30 20.57 -19.32 -8.27
N ARG A 31 20.67 -19.10 -6.95
CA ARG A 31 19.73 -18.32 -6.13
C ARG A 31 20.47 -17.47 -5.12
N THR A 32 20.02 -16.23 -4.96
CA THR A 32 20.59 -15.26 -4.01
C THR A 32 19.89 -15.25 -2.66
N LYS A 33 18.71 -15.90 -2.57
CA LYS A 33 17.79 -15.81 -1.43
C LYS A 33 17.44 -14.36 -1.10
N THR A 34 17.13 -13.59 -2.13
CA THR A 34 16.81 -12.18 -2.01
C THR A 34 15.55 -11.86 -2.80
N LEU A 35 14.54 -11.29 -2.14
CA LEU A 35 13.40 -10.67 -2.80
C LEU A 35 13.62 -9.16 -2.84
N ALA A 36 13.01 -8.50 -3.81
CA ALA A 36 12.95 -7.05 -3.85
C ALA A 36 11.51 -6.56 -3.68
N ILE A 37 11.35 -5.42 -3.02
CA ILE A 37 10.10 -4.68 -3.01
C ILE A 37 10.35 -3.26 -3.49
N ILE A 38 9.50 -2.81 -4.42
CA ILE A 38 9.59 -1.49 -5.04
C ILE A 38 8.37 -0.70 -4.59
N PHE A 39 8.60 0.47 -4.00
CA PHE A 39 7.58 1.42 -3.56
C PHE A 39 7.80 2.80 -4.16
N PRO A 40 6.74 3.60 -4.36
CA PRO A 40 6.89 5.03 -4.66
C PRO A 40 7.45 5.79 -3.46
N ASN A 41 6.99 5.47 -2.26
CA ASN A 41 7.46 6.04 -0.99
C ASN A 41 7.68 4.93 0.04
N VAL A 42 8.59 5.14 1.00
CA VAL A 42 8.93 4.18 2.06
C VAL A 42 8.86 4.78 3.46
N SER A 43 8.51 6.07 3.55
CA SER A 43 8.46 6.80 4.82
C SER A 43 7.05 6.96 5.39
N ASP A 44 6.04 6.36 4.77
CA ASP A 44 4.66 6.36 5.23
C ASP A 44 4.30 5.08 6.02
N GLY A 45 3.23 5.16 6.80
CA GLY A 45 2.76 4.05 7.61
C GLY A 45 2.26 2.86 6.80
N PHE A 46 1.73 3.11 5.59
CA PHE A 46 1.29 2.09 4.66
C PHE A 46 2.45 1.18 4.24
N SER A 47 3.51 1.78 3.67
CA SER A 47 4.70 1.05 3.20
C SER A 47 5.39 0.30 4.34
N GLY A 48 5.48 0.92 5.54
CA GLY A 48 6.06 0.28 6.72
C GLY A 48 5.31 -0.96 7.16
N THR A 49 3.97 -0.90 7.18
CA THR A 49 3.12 -2.02 7.59
C THR A 49 3.17 -3.17 6.58
N VAL A 50 3.10 -2.86 5.29
CA VAL A 50 3.25 -3.85 4.21
C VAL A 50 4.61 -4.52 4.27
N LEU A 51 5.69 -3.72 4.40
CA LEU A 51 7.07 -4.21 4.46
C LEU A 51 7.28 -5.16 5.63
N SER A 52 6.69 -4.89 6.81
CA SER A 52 6.78 -5.78 7.96
C SER A 52 6.21 -7.17 7.64
N GLY A 53 5.06 -7.24 6.95
CA GLY A 53 4.49 -8.53 6.54
C GLY A 53 5.34 -9.28 5.50
N VAL A 54 5.95 -8.54 4.56
CA VAL A 54 6.86 -9.10 3.55
C VAL A 54 8.12 -9.64 4.20
N GLU A 55 8.72 -8.87 5.11
CA GLU A 55 9.96 -9.22 5.80
C GLU A 55 9.79 -10.46 6.67
N ASP A 56 8.74 -10.52 7.49
CA ASP A 56 8.46 -11.69 8.34
C ASP A 56 8.31 -12.98 7.52
N ALA A 57 7.60 -12.93 6.39
CA ALA A 57 7.45 -14.09 5.52
C ALA A 57 8.76 -14.50 4.84
N ALA A 58 9.56 -13.54 4.40
CA ALA A 58 10.84 -13.77 3.75
C ALA A 58 11.88 -14.31 4.74
N HIS A 59 11.99 -13.68 5.91
CA HIS A 59 12.92 -14.06 6.98
C HIS A 59 12.67 -15.49 7.46
N ALA A 60 11.41 -15.88 7.65
CA ALA A 60 11.02 -17.24 8.06
C ALA A 60 11.53 -18.33 7.11
N GLN A 61 11.81 -17.99 5.84
CA GLN A 61 12.35 -18.90 4.83
C GLN A 61 13.82 -18.60 4.48
N GLY A 62 14.47 -17.74 5.24
CA GLY A 62 15.90 -17.40 5.09
C GLY A 62 16.19 -16.54 3.86
N PHE A 63 15.21 -15.72 3.43
CA PHE A 63 15.38 -14.70 2.39
C PHE A 63 15.62 -13.32 3.02
N SER A 64 16.39 -12.50 2.32
CA SER A 64 16.59 -11.08 2.61
C SER A 64 15.73 -10.22 1.69
N ILE A 65 15.45 -8.96 2.09
CA ILE A 65 14.68 -8.02 1.29
C ILE A 65 15.56 -6.84 0.86
N ILE A 66 15.47 -6.47 -0.42
CA ILE A 66 15.96 -5.18 -0.95
C ILE A 66 14.75 -4.27 -1.13
N VAL A 67 14.78 -3.11 -0.48
CA VAL A 67 13.74 -2.09 -0.58
C VAL A 67 14.20 -0.99 -1.53
N CYS A 68 13.39 -0.70 -2.55
CA CYS A 68 13.65 0.35 -3.53
C CYS A 68 12.57 1.43 -3.45
N LYS A 69 12.99 2.71 -3.40
CA LYS A 69 12.10 3.87 -3.45
C LYS A 69 12.22 4.58 -4.78
N THR A 70 11.17 4.56 -5.60
CA THR A 70 11.14 5.18 -6.93
C THR A 70 10.79 6.66 -6.91
N GLY A 71 9.99 7.09 -5.95
CA GLY A 71 9.37 8.42 -5.94
C GLY A 71 8.31 8.57 -7.04
N GLY A 72 7.82 7.46 -7.60
CA GLY A 72 6.86 7.47 -8.71
C GLY A 72 7.49 7.85 -10.07
N GLY A 73 8.82 7.99 -10.13
CA GLY A 73 9.53 8.40 -11.34
C GLY A 73 9.87 7.23 -12.27
N ARG A 74 9.48 7.34 -13.55
CA ARG A 74 9.70 6.31 -14.58
C ARG A 74 11.17 5.92 -14.72
N GLU A 75 12.07 6.88 -14.88
CA GLU A 75 13.51 6.62 -15.04
C GLU A 75 14.09 5.87 -13.84
N ARG A 76 13.76 6.35 -12.66
CA ARG A 76 14.24 5.73 -11.41
C ARG A 76 13.72 4.32 -11.21
N THR A 77 12.50 4.04 -11.67
CA THR A 77 11.94 2.68 -11.65
C THR A 77 12.75 1.76 -12.56
N LEU A 78 13.06 2.20 -13.78
CA LEU A 78 13.90 1.43 -14.72
C LEU A 78 15.32 1.20 -14.19
N ASP A 79 15.94 2.22 -13.58
CA ASP A 79 17.26 2.10 -12.95
C ASP A 79 17.26 1.04 -11.85
N TYR A 80 16.22 1.03 -10.99
CA TYR A 80 16.10 -0.01 -9.97
C TYR A 80 15.86 -1.39 -10.55
N LEU A 81 15.03 -1.51 -11.58
CA LEU A 81 14.83 -2.80 -12.26
C LEU A 81 16.13 -3.35 -12.85
N GLN A 82 16.96 -2.48 -13.46
CA GLN A 82 18.27 -2.85 -13.94
C GLN A 82 19.20 -3.28 -12.79
N LEU A 83 19.25 -2.51 -11.71
CA LEU A 83 20.05 -2.85 -10.53
C LEU A 83 19.62 -4.20 -9.91
N LEU A 84 18.32 -4.45 -9.79
CA LEU A 84 17.80 -5.70 -9.24
C LEU A 84 18.15 -6.91 -10.13
N ALA A 85 18.16 -6.71 -11.45
CA ALA A 85 18.64 -7.71 -12.38
C ALA A 85 20.13 -8.06 -12.16
N GLU A 86 20.98 -7.03 -12.00
CA GLU A 86 22.41 -7.20 -11.71
C GLU A 86 22.64 -7.88 -10.36
N LYS A 87 21.84 -7.58 -9.36
CA LYS A 87 21.82 -8.22 -8.03
C LYS A 87 21.24 -9.64 -8.07
N ARG A 88 20.62 -10.07 -9.19
CA ARG A 88 20.01 -11.38 -9.38
C ARG A 88 19.00 -11.70 -8.29
N VAL A 89 18.08 -10.76 -8.00
CA VAL A 89 17.01 -11.03 -7.05
C VAL A 89 16.13 -12.19 -7.55
N ASP A 90 15.64 -13.01 -6.62
CA ASP A 90 14.85 -14.19 -6.96
C ASP A 90 13.39 -13.87 -7.25
N GLY A 91 12.88 -12.72 -6.80
CA GLY A 91 11.52 -12.28 -7.05
C GLY A 91 11.32 -10.79 -6.74
N ILE A 92 10.29 -10.19 -7.33
CA ILE A 92 9.96 -8.76 -7.17
C ILE A 92 8.52 -8.62 -6.71
N ILE A 93 8.30 -7.77 -5.69
CA ILE A 93 6.99 -7.23 -5.30
C ILE A 93 6.96 -5.79 -5.79
N PHE A 94 6.03 -5.47 -6.69
CA PHE A 94 5.83 -4.11 -7.19
C PHE A 94 4.63 -3.51 -6.47
N ALA A 95 4.84 -2.54 -5.59
CA ALA A 95 3.84 -2.09 -4.63
C ALA A 95 3.40 -0.65 -4.85
N SER A 96 2.07 -0.42 -4.75
CA SER A 96 1.44 0.91 -4.75
C SER A 96 1.64 1.76 -6.00
N GLU A 97 1.93 1.13 -7.13
CA GLU A 97 2.07 1.78 -8.43
C GLU A 97 1.42 0.95 -9.52
N VAL A 98 1.18 1.58 -10.68
CA VAL A 98 0.77 0.88 -11.90
C VAL A 98 1.98 0.22 -12.54
N LEU A 99 1.91 -1.09 -12.75
CA LEU A 99 2.93 -1.81 -13.51
C LEU A 99 2.76 -1.50 -14.99
N LEU A 100 3.57 -0.58 -15.51
CA LEU A 100 3.54 -0.20 -16.92
C LEU A 100 4.00 -1.35 -17.81
N PRO A 101 3.50 -1.45 -19.08
CA PRO A 101 3.88 -2.52 -20.00
C PRO A 101 5.39 -2.66 -20.23
N GLU A 102 6.12 -1.54 -20.21
CA GLU A 102 7.58 -1.55 -20.34
C GLU A 102 8.29 -2.20 -19.17
N TYR A 103 7.80 -1.98 -17.92
CA TYR A 103 8.35 -2.62 -16.72
C TYR A 103 8.08 -4.12 -16.73
N ALA A 104 6.83 -4.51 -17.03
CA ALA A 104 6.46 -5.91 -17.17
C ALA A 104 7.32 -6.62 -18.22
N THR A 105 7.47 -6.02 -19.39
CA THR A 105 8.29 -6.57 -20.47
C THR A 105 9.77 -6.71 -20.07
N PHE A 106 10.31 -5.73 -19.36
CA PHE A 106 11.69 -5.78 -18.86
C PHE A 106 11.88 -6.96 -17.88
N ILE A 107 10.99 -7.07 -16.88
CA ILE A 107 11.07 -8.12 -15.84
C ILE A 107 10.87 -9.51 -16.45
N GLN A 108 9.93 -9.66 -17.39
CA GLN A 108 9.69 -10.93 -18.09
C GLN A 108 10.91 -11.42 -18.89
N LYS A 109 11.63 -10.52 -19.57
CA LYS A 109 12.87 -10.87 -20.28
C LYS A 109 13.92 -11.46 -19.34
N LEU A 110 13.93 -11.01 -18.10
CA LEU A 110 14.85 -11.49 -17.04
C LEU A 110 14.35 -12.78 -16.38
N ARG A 111 13.11 -13.20 -16.65
CA ARG A 111 12.45 -14.35 -16.01
C ARG A 111 12.41 -14.27 -14.49
N ILE A 112 12.30 -13.06 -13.95
CA ILE A 112 12.16 -12.84 -12.50
C ILE A 112 10.67 -12.92 -12.15
N PRO A 113 10.25 -13.78 -11.22
CA PRO A 113 8.89 -13.83 -10.72
C PRO A 113 8.45 -12.48 -10.14
N LEU A 114 7.23 -12.05 -10.48
CA LEU A 114 6.69 -10.74 -10.13
C LEU A 114 5.27 -10.86 -9.59
N VAL A 115 4.96 -10.11 -8.54
CA VAL A 115 3.60 -9.85 -8.08
C VAL A 115 3.39 -8.35 -7.91
N VAL A 116 2.17 -7.87 -8.17
CA VAL A 116 1.77 -6.48 -7.92
C VAL A 116 0.96 -6.44 -6.63
N LEU A 117 1.30 -5.53 -5.73
CA LEU A 117 0.63 -5.34 -4.44
C LEU A 117 0.05 -3.94 -4.33
N SER A 118 -1.25 -3.82 -4.04
CA SER A 118 -1.97 -2.53 -3.94
C SER A 118 -1.73 -1.62 -5.15
N GLY A 119 -1.66 -2.24 -6.33
CA GLY A 119 -1.46 -1.56 -7.61
C GLY A 119 -2.23 -2.27 -8.70
N GLU A 120 -2.01 -1.84 -9.93
CA GLU A 120 -2.63 -2.42 -11.12
C GLU A 120 -1.58 -2.96 -12.08
N SER A 121 -1.94 -3.97 -12.86
CA SER A 121 -1.12 -4.48 -13.95
C SER A 121 -1.94 -4.51 -15.24
N SER A 122 -1.35 -3.99 -16.32
CA SER A 122 -1.89 -4.17 -17.68
C SER A 122 -1.64 -5.57 -18.23
N ASP A 123 -0.76 -6.35 -17.61
CA ASP A 123 -0.44 -7.72 -17.99
C ASP A 123 -1.25 -8.70 -17.13
N PRO A 124 -2.23 -9.41 -17.70
CA PRO A 124 -3.08 -10.35 -16.96
C PRO A 124 -2.32 -11.59 -16.45
N SER A 125 -1.10 -11.83 -16.92
CA SER A 125 -0.25 -12.92 -16.41
C SER A 125 0.44 -12.59 -15.10
N VAL A 126 0.44 -11.32 -14.68
CA VAL A 126 1.03 -10.86 -13.42
C VAL A 126 -0.04 -10.78 -12.36
N PRO A 127 0.02 -11.60 -11.30
CA PRO A 127 -0.98 -11.58 -10.25
C PRO A 127 -0.96 -10.28 -9.48
N THR A 128 -2.15 -9.76 -9.18
CA THR A 128 -2.36 -8.58 -8.35
C THR A 128 -2.98 -8.97 -7.02
N LEU A 129 -2.46 -8.39 -5.94
CA LEU A 129 -2.97 -8.54 -4.57
C LEU A 129 -3.42 -7.16 -4.11
N ARG A 130 -4.73 -6.94 -3.96
CA ARG A 130 -5.28 -5.62 -3.63
C ARG A 130 -6.59 -5.72 -2.87
N CYS A 131 -7.05 -4.63 -2.30
CA CYS A 131 -8.44 -4.44 -1.90
C CYS A 131 -9.27 -3.95 -3.09
N ASP A 132 -10.59 -4.09 -3.01
CA ASP A 132 -11.49 -3.41 -3.95
C ASP A 132 -11.67 -1.96 -3.50
N ASP A 133 -10.84 -1.07 -4.03
CA ASP A 133 -10.83 0.35 -3.69
C ASP A 133 -12.17 1.05 -3.96
N ARG A 134 -12.87 0.62 -5.05
CA ARG A 134 -14.17 1.18 -5.40
C ARG A 134 -15.24 0.79 -4.38
N LEU A 135 -15.33 -0.50 -4.06
CA LEU A 135 -16.28 -0.98 -3.06
C LEU A 135 -15.97 -0.42 -1.67
N ALA A 136 -14.70 -0.33 -1.31
CA ALA A 136 -14.26 0.21 -0.02
C ALA A 136 -14.65 1.69 0.16
N ALA A 137 -14.40 2.51 -0.86
CA ALA A 137 -14.77 3.93 -0.83
C ALA A 137 -16.30 4.13 -0.94
N TYR A 138 -16.99 3.32 -1.71
CA TYR A 138 -18.46 3.29 -1.70
C TYR A 138 -19.00 3.03 -0.29
N THR A 139 -18.48 1.99 0.36
CA THR A 139 -18.88 1.62 1.72
C THR A 139 -18.59 2.73 2.74
N ALA A 140 -17.45 3.42 2.62
CA ALA A 140 -17.08 4.54 3.48
C ALA A 140 -18.04 5.74 3.29
N ALA A 141 -18.32 6.12 2.05
CA ALA A 141 -19.24 7.22 1.75
C ALA A 141 -20.69 6.88 2.17
N ALA A 142 -21.17 5.68 1.86
CA ALA A 142 -22.49 5.21 2.27
C ALA A 142 -22.63 5.18 3.81
N TYR A 143 -21.57 4.80 4.53
CA TYR A 143 -21.54 4.85 5.99
C TYR A 143 -21.74 6.29 6.50
N LEU A 144 -21.00 7.27 5.98
CA LEU A 144 -21.17 8.68 6.35
C LEU A 144 -22.58 9.19 6.01
N ILE A 145 -23.12 8.84 4.85
CA ILE A 145 -24.48 9.19 4.43
C ILE A 145 -25.53 8.58 5.39
N SER A 146 -25.32 7.31 5.81
CA SER A 146 -26.23 6.63 6.76
C SER A 146 -26.28 7.30 8.15
N LEU A 147 -25.24 8.06 8.48
CA LEU A 147 -25.17 8.87 9.71
C LEU A 147 -25.80 10.25 9.55
N GLY A 148 -26.38 10.58 8.38
CA GLY A 148 -27.07 11.83 8.11
C GLY A 148 -26.18 12.91 7.47
N HIS A 149 -24.97 12.58 7.03
CA HIS A 149 -24.14 13.52 6.30
C HIS A 149 -24.56 13.60 4.82
N GLU A 150 -24.97 14.77 4.36
CA GLU A 150 -25.34 15.01 2.96
C GLU A 150 -24.27 15.83 2.21
N ARG A 151 -23.50 16.65 2.94
CA ARG A 151 -22.43 17.49 2.38
C ARG A 151 -21.09 16.91 2.81
N ILE A 152 -20.58 16.01 2.00
CA ILE A 152 -19.35 15.25 2.26
C ILE A 152 -18.30 15.65 1.24
N GLY A 153 -17.13 16.11 1.70
CA GLY A 153 -15.95 16.33 0.84
C GLY A 153 -15.09 15.10 0.76
N MET A 154 -14.32 14.99 -0.33
CA MET A 154 -13.30 13.94 -0.48
C MET A 154 -11.94 14.55 -0.73
N ILE A 155 -10.90 14.01 -0.07
CA ILE A 155 -9.51 14.27 -0.41
C ILE A 155 -8.86 12.97 -0.87
N TYR A 156 -8.35 13.00 -2.08
CA TYR A 156 -7.68 11.88 -2.69
C TYR A 156 -6.24 12.25 -3.05
N GLY A 157 -5.29 11.40 -2.64
CA GLY A 157 -3.88 11.51 -2.97
C GLY A 157 -3.49 10.59 -4.13
N GLY A 158 -2.48 11.00 -4.90
CA GLY A 158 -1.88 10.19 -5.95
C GLY A 158 -2.15 10.72 -7.36
N ALA A 159 -1.07 11.12 -8.02
CA ALA A 159 -1.08 11.76 -9.35
C ALA A 159 -1.24 10.77 -10.53
N TYR A 160 -1.55 9.49 -10.27
CA TYR A 160 -1.58 8.48 -11.32
C TYR A 160 -3.00 8.22 -11.82
N GLY A 161 -3.24 8.61 -13.07
CA GLY A 161 -4.52 8.45 -13.73
C GLY A 161 -5.46 9.67 -13.57
N THR A 162 -6.59 9.62 -14.28
CA THR A 162 -7.66 10.62 -14.09
C THR A 162 -8.53 10.24 -12.90
N PRO A 163 -9.29 11.20 -12.32
CA PRO A 163 -10.24 10.89 -11.24
C PRO A 163 -11.18 9.75 -11.59
N GLU A 164 -11.63 9.68 -12.85
CA GLU A 164 -12.55 8.66 -13.34
C GLU A 164 -11.92 7.26 -13.39
N GLN A 165 -10.60 7.17 -13.46
CA GLN A 165 -9.87 5.89 -13.41
C GLN A 165 -9.62 5.43 -12.00
N ASN A 166 -9.81 6.32 -11.00
CA ASN A 166 -9.53 5.99 -9.63
C ASN A 166 -10.69 5.26 -8.93
N GLY A 167 -10.41 4.07 -8.41
CA GLY A 167 -11.42 3.26 -7.73
C GLY A 167 -12.05 3.98 -6.54
N ARG A 168 -11.27 4.67 -5.69
CA ARG A 168 -11.80 5.34 -4.48
C ARG A 168 -12.69 6.53 -4.85
N VAL A 169 -12.30 7.33 -5.83
CA VAL A 169 -13.12 8.46 -6.31
C VAL A 169 -14.43 7.92 -6.89
N ARG A 170 -14.37 6.92 -7.76
CA ARG A 170 -15.57 6.30 -8.36
C ARG A 170 -16.52 5.76 -7.30
N GLY A 171 -16.01 5.03 -6.31
CA GLY A 171 -16.84 4.50 -5.23
C GLY A 171 -17.54 5.61 -4.42
N PHE A 172 -16.82 6.68 -4.13
CA PHE A 172 -17.38 7.86 -3.46
C PHE A 172 -18.50 8.53 -4.27
N GLU A 173 -18.28 8.74 -5.58
CA GLU A 173 -19.28 9.33 -6.49
C GLU A 173 -20.50 8.41 -6.66
N GLU A 174 -20.30 7.11 -6.80
CA GLU A 174 -21.37 6.12 -6.90
C GLU A 174 -22.26 6.11 -5.64
N ALA A 175 -21.67 6.15 -4.45
CA ALA A 175 -22.41 6.20 -3.20
C ALA A 175 -23.31 7.45 -3.12
N HIS A 176 -22.81 8.64 -3.50
CA HIS A 176 -23.61 9.85 -3.55
C HIS A 176 -24.77 9.72 -4.53
N ARG A 177 -24.50 9.28 -5.75
CA ARG A 177 -25.53 9.08 -6.78
C ARG A 177 -26.63 8.13 -6.34
N ASP A 178 -26.24 6.99 -5.76
CA ASP A 178 -27.19 5.94 -5.37
C ASP A 178 -28.07 6.35 -4.18
N HIS A 179 -27.61 7.32 -3.38
CA HIS A 179 -28.39 7.93 -2.30
C HIS A 179 -29.08 9.24 -2.70
N GLY A 180 -29.06 9.59 -3.98
CA GLY A 180 -29.75 10.80 -4.49
C GLY A 180 -29.07 12.11 -4.12
N LEU A 181 -27.80 12.09 -3.72
CA LEU A 181 -27.01 13.27 -3.38
C LEU A 181 -26.20 13.72 -4.59
N ALA A 182 -26.34 14.99 -4.96
CA ALA A 182 -25.54 15.58 -6.04
C ALA A 182 -24.18 16.06 -5.50
N LEU A 183 -23.11 15.65 -6.17
CA LEU A 183 -21.80 16.24 -5.94
C LEU A 183 -21.70 17.58 -6.66
N THR A 184 -21.17 18.57 -5.97
CA THR A 184 -20.88 19.89 -6.53
C THR A 184 -19.38 20.03 -6.85
N GLU A 185 -19.07 20.96 -7.73
CA GLU A 185 -17.68 21.28 -8.06
C GLU A 185 -16.88 21.61 -6.79
N GLY A 186 -15.66 21.05 -6.70
CA GLY A 186 -14.77 21.28 -5.55
C GLY A 186 -14.96 20.33 -4.37
N GLN A 187 -15.99 19.47 -4.34
CA GLN A 187 -16.16 18.47 -3.27
C GLN A 187 -15.09 17.38 -3.29
N VAL A 188 -14.50 17.07 -4.46
CA VAL A 188 -13.38 16.14 -4.59
C VAL A 188 -12.12 16.93 -4.85
N GLN A 189 -11.16 16.85 -3.93
CA GLN A 189 -9.85 17.49 -4.02
C GLN A 189 -8.78 16.46 -4.33
N LEU A 190 -8.14 16.61 -5.48
CA LEU A 190 -7.00 15.79 -5.87
C LEU A 190 -5.71 16.41 -5.37
N MET A 191 -4.86 15.59 -4.77
CA MET A 191 -3.55 15.98 -4.23
C MET A 191 -2.46 15.16 -4.92
N ASP A 192 -1.24 15.68 -4.95
CA ASP A 192 -0.11 15.00 -5.59
C ASP A 192 0.33 13.74 -4.82
N GLY A 193 0.08 13.71 -3.50
CA GLY A 193 0.49 12.62 -2.62
C GLY A 193 -0.51 12.29 -1.52
N PHE A 194 -0.14 11.33 -0.69
CA PHE A 194 -0.95 10.85 0.44
C PHE A 194 -0.46 11.35 1.80
N ALA A 195 0.51 12.27 1.82
CA ALA A 195 1.11 12.71 3.06
C ALA A 195 0.20 13.67 3.86
N PHE A 196 0.47 13.77 5.17
CA PHE A 196 -0.21 14.70 6.07
C PHE A 196 -0.32 16.13 5.49
N LYS A 197 0.75 16.64 4.87
CA LYS A 197 0.77 17.98 4.28
C LYS A 197 -0.21 18.13 3.11
N ASP A 198 -0.35 17.10 2.30
CA ASP A 198 -1.32 17.09 1.20
C ASP A 198 -2.75 17.16 1.74
N GLY A 199 -3.03 16.38 2.80
CA GLY A 199 -4.29 16.45 3.53
C GLY A 199 -4.57 17.82 4.15
N GLN A 200 -3.56 18.48 4.69
CA GLN A 200 -3.67 19.83 5.24
C GLN A 200 -4.03 20.85 4.16
N VAL A 201 -3.36 20.82 3.01
CA VAL A 201 -3.65 21.70 1.87
C VAL A 201 -5.03 21.42 1.29
N GLY A 202 -5.37 20.14 1.05
CA GLY A 202 -6.68 19.75 0.53
C GLY A 202 -7.81 20.12 1.50
N GLY A 203 -7.63 19.91 2.80
CA GLY A 203 -8.56 20.31 3.84
C GLY A 203 -8.79 21.83 3.88
N GLN A 204 -7.72 22.61 3.77
CA GLN A 204 -7.82 24.08 3.69
C GLN A 204 -8.63 24.54 2.46
N ARG A 205 -8.43 23.91 1.29
CA ARG A 205 -9.17 24.20 0.07
C ARG A 205 -10.65 23.85 0.22
N LEU A 206 -10.97 22.63 0.67
CA LEU A 206 -12.35 22.20 0.91
C LEU A 206 -13.09 23.16 1.85
N LEU A 207 -12.51 23.45 3.01
CA LEU A 207 -13.10 24.31 4.03
C LEU A 207 -13.16 25.80 3.63
N ALA A 208 -12.39 26.23 2.65
CA ALA A 208 -12.49 27.58 2.09
C ALA A 208 -13.61 27.72 1.06
N THR A 209 -13.85 26.65 0.29
CA THR A 209 -14.80 26.67 -0.83
C THR A 209 -16.20 26.25 -0.42
N LEU A 210 -16.30 25.29 0.52
CA LEU A 210 -17.56 24.68 0.93
C LEU A 210 -17.81 24.94 2.42
N THR A 211 -18.67 25.88 2.71
CA THR A 211 -18.99 26.36 4.09
C THR A 211 -20.00 25.48 4.82
N ASP A 212 -20.67 24.58 4.09
CA ASP A 212 -21.72 23.68 4.58
C ASP A 212 -21.28 22.21 4.69
N LEU A 213 -19.96 21.96 4.57
CA LEU A 213 -19.40 20.63 4.77
C LEU A 213 -19.69 20.09 6.17
N THR A 214 -20.09 18.83 6.23
CA THR A 214 -20.39 18.15 7.49
C THR A 214 -19.49 16.98 7.75
N ALA A 215 -18.88 16.42 6.68
CA ALA A 215 -17.90 15.37 6.77
C ALA A 215 -16.86 15.46 5.66
N VAL A 216 -15.69 14.87 5.90
CA VAL A 216 -14.64 14.65 4.90
C VAL A 216 -14.21 13.20 4.94
N PHE A 217 -14.22 12.56 3.77
CA PHE A 217 -13.57 11.27 3.55
C PHE A 217 -12.19 11.50 2.92
N ALA A 218 -11.15 11.09 3.60
CA ALA A 218 -9.78 11.17 3.12
C ALA A 218 -9.29 9.77 2.70
N SER A 219 -8.67 9.67 1.54
CA SER A 219 -8.25 8.39 0.96
C SER A 219 -6.99 7.76 1.61
N SER A 220 -6.51 8.34 2.71
CA SER A 220 -5.56 7.73 3.64
C SER A 220 -5.71 8.33 5.04
N ASP A 221 -5.20 7.64 6.06
CA ASP A 221 -5.20 8.15 7.43
C ASP A 221 -4.29 9.38 7.57
N GLU A 222 -3.16 9.41 6.89
CA GLU A 222 -2.28 10.58 6.91
C GLU A 222 -2.95 11.82 6.30
N LEU A 223 -3.68 11.67 5.20
CA LEU A 223 -4.50 12.75 4.64
C LEU A 223 -5.59 13.18 5.62
N ALA A 224 -6.26 12.24 6.27
CA ALA A 224 -7.29 12.53 7.28
C ALA A 224 -6.75 13.37 8.43
N LEU A 225 -5.58 13.03 8.95
CA LEU A 225 -4.91 13.84 9.99
C LEU A 225 -4.58 15.25 9.50
N GLY A 226 -4.19 15.39 8.23
CA GLY A 226 -3.99 16.69 7.58
C GLY A 226 -5.28 17.52 7.57
N VAL A 227 -6.43 16.89 7.24
CA VAL A 227 -7.75 17.50 7.30
C VAL A 227 -8.11 17.94 8.71
N MET A 228 -7.90 17.07 9.71
CA MET A 228 -8.15 17.40 11.12
C MET A 228 -7.32 18.60 11.57
N SER A 229 -6.07 18.68 11.15
CA SER A 229 -5.20 19.83 11.41
C SER A 229 -5.71 21.11 10.74
N ALA A 230 -6.20 21.03 9.49
CA ALA A 230 -6.79 22.18 8.80
C ALA A 230 -8.09 22.66 9.45
N ALA A 231 -8.94 21.73 9.92
CA ALA A 231 -10.15 22.02 10.68
C ALA A 231 -9.82 22.74 12.00
N HIS A 232 -8.88 22.18 12.76
CA HIS A 232 -8.42 22.78 14.03
C HIS A 232 -7.88 24.21 13.84
N ALA A 233 -7.10 24.46 12.80
CA ALA A 233 -6.58 25.79 12.48
C ALA A 233 -7.67 26.83 12.16
N ARG A 234 -8.90 26.37 11.86
CA ARG A 234 -10.09 27.20 11.66
C ARG A 234 -11.01 27.25 12.88
N GLY A 235 -10.61 26.65 13.98
CA GLY A 235 -11.42 26.56 15.21
C GLY A 235 -12.55 25.53 15.15
N LEU A 236 -12.59 24.67 14.11
CA LEU A 236 -13.58 23.61 14.00
C LEU A 236 -13.17 22.40 14.86
N GLN A 237 -14.15 21.84 15.57
CA GLN A 237 -13.98 20.66 16.41
C GLN A 237 -14.35 19.40 15.62
N VAL A 238 -13.47 18.38 15.66
CA VAL A 238 -13.75 17.03 15.15
C VAL A 238 -14.18 16.16 16.34
N PRO A 239 -15.33 15.51 16.30
CA PRO A 239 -16.30 15.41 15.19
C PRO A 239 -17.42 16.46 15.21
N ASP A 240 -17.45 17.39 16.19
CA ASP A 240 -18.62 18.21 16.50
C ASP A 240 -19.04 19.17 15.36
N ASP A 241 -18.09 19.81 14.73
CA ASP A 241 -18.34 20.69 13.58
C ASP A 241 -18.11 19.98 12.26
N LEU A 242 -17.15 19.04 12.22
CA LEU A 242 -16.75 18.33 11.03
C LEU A 242 -16.37 16.87 11.36
N SER A 243 -17.09 15.90 10.81
CA SER A 243 -16.69 14.50 10.86
C SER A 243 -15.54 14.24 9.87
N VAL A 244 -14.55 13.45 10.27
CA VAL A 244 -13.43 13.08 9.41
C VAL A 244 -13.23 11.56 9.42
N MET A 245 -13.19 10.96 8.23
CA MET A 245 -12.94 9.52 8.05
C MET A 245 -11.70 9.30 7.19
N GLY A 246 -10.87 8.35 7.61
CA GLY A 246 -9.64 7.97 6.93
C GLY A 246 -9.75 6.66 6.14
N PHE A 247 -8.59 6.15 5.73
CA PHE A 247 -8.42 4.90 5.00
C PHE A 247 -7.03 4.33 5.33
N ASP A 248 -6.91 3.03 5.53
CA ASP A 248 -5.78 2.15 5.82
C ASP A 248 -5.82 1.50 7.21
N ASP A 249 -6.30 2.20 8.23
CA ASP A 249 -6.25 1.82 9.65
C ASP A 249 -4.81 1.65 10.15
N LEU A 250 -4.00 2.69 9.90
CA LEU A 250 -2.64 2.77 10.40
C LEU A 250 -2.61 2.99 11.93
N PRO A 251 -1.52 2.65 12.63
CA PRO A 251 -1.40 2.89 14.08
C PRO A 251 -1.69 4.33 14.49
N LEU A 252 -1.36 5.30 13.64
CA LEU A 252 -1.65 6.72 13.87
C LEU A 252 -3.15 7.04 14.00
N ALA A 253 -4.03 6.20 13.43
CA ALA A 253 -5.48 6.37 13.54
C ALA A 253 -6.00 6.19 14.98
N GLU A 254 -5.33 5.38 15.77
CA GLU A 254 -5.62 5.23 17.21
C GLU A 254 -4.92 6.28 18.08
N MET A 255 -3.78 6.80 17.61
CA MET A 255 -2.92 7.72 18.38
C MET A 255 -3.37 9.18 18.29
N CYS A 256 -4.13 9.55 17.26
CA CYS A 256 -4.63 10.92 17.09
C CYS A 256 -5.80 11.24 18.04
N LEU A 257 -6.11 12.53 18.20
CA LEU A 257 -7.18 13.03 19.04
C LEU A 257 -8.13 13.95 18.20
N PRO A 258 -9.41 13.53 18.12
CA PRO A 258 -9.99 12.26 18.53
C PRO A 258 -9.46 11.08 17.70
N PRO A 259 -9.51 9.82 18.20
CA PRO A 259 -9.15 8.64 17.44
C PRO A 259 -9.96 8.54 16.13
N LEU A 260 -9.28 8.22 15.02
CA LEU A 260 -9.80 8.31 13.66
C LEU A 260 -10.63 7.08 13.27
N THR A 261 -11.88 7.31 12.88
CA THR A 261 -12.71 6.35 12.14
C THR A 261 -12.13 6.17 10.76
N THR A 262 -11.93 4.94 10.31
CA THR A 262 -11.19 4.66 9.07
C THR A 262 -11.64 3.35 8.42
N VAL A 263 -11.25 3.15 7.16
CA VAL A 263 -11.39 1.87 6.46
C VAL A 263 -10.14 1.05 6.66
N ARG A 264 -10.25 -0.11 7.30
CA ARG A 264 -9.13 -1.03 7.49
C ARG A 264 -8.84 -1.84 6.24
N GLN A 265 -7.60 -1.79 5.78
CA GLN A 265 -6.99 -2.76 4.89
C GLN A 265 -6.12 -3.74 5.69
N PRO A 266 -6.09 -5.03 5.38
CA PRO A 266 -5.22 -5.98 6.09
C PRO A 266 -3.76 -5.91 5.58
N LEU A 267 -3.14 -4.72 5.65
CA LEU A 267 -1.86 -4.37 5.00
C LEU A 267 -0.72 -5.34 5.33
N TYR A 268 -0.54 -5.68 6.61
CA TYR A 268 0.44 -6.67 7.03
C TYR A 268 0.19 -8.04 6.37
N GLY A 269 -1.08 -8.49 6.38
CA GLY A 269 -1.51 -9.74 5.74
C GLY A 269 -1.31 -9.75 4.23
N MET A 270 -1.54 -8.59 3.59
CA MET A 270 -1.31 -8.40 2.15
C MET A 270 0.19 -8.53 1.82
N GLY A 271 1.05 -7.86 2.56
CA GLY A 271 2.51 -7.97 2.41
C GLY A 271 3.00 -9.40 2.61
N ARG A 272 2.56 -10.05 3.70
CA ARG A 272 2.88 -11.44 3.99
C ARG A 272 2.44 -12.38 2.86
N ARG A 273 1.23 -12.20 2.33
CA ARG A 273 0.70 -13.03 1.24
C ARG A 273 1.48 -12.84 -0.06
N ALA A 274 1.86 -11.61 -0.40
CA ALA A 274 2.66 -11.31 -1.58
C ALA A 274 4.02 -12.03 -1.55
N ALA A 275 4.73 -11.93 -0.42
CA ALA A 275 5.98 -12.65 -0.24
C ALA A 275 5.80 -14.17 -0.28
N SER A 276 4.78 -14.71 0.42
CA SER A 276 4.50 -16.15 0.41
C SER A 276 4.24 -16.68 -0.99
N LEU A 277 3.47 -15.95 -1.82
CA LEU A 277 3.21 -16.36 -3.21
C LEU A 277 4.50 -16.50 -4.04
N LEU A 278 5.41 -15.53 -3.92
CA LEU A 278 6.71 -15.60 -4.59
C LEU A 278 7.55 -16.76 -4.08
N LEU A 279 7.60 -16.95 -2.77
CA LEU A 279 8.40 -18.00 -2.12
C LEU A 279 7.90 -19.39 -2.49
N ASP A 280 6.59 -19.62 -2.45
CA ASP A 280 5.96 -20.88 -2.86
C ASP A 280 6.23 -21.18 -4.34
N HIS A 281 6.17 -20.16 -5.21
CA HIS A 281 6.52 -20.29 -6.61
C HIS A 281 8.00 -20.66 -6.81
N LEU A 282 8.89 -19.98 -6.12
CA LEU A 282 10.32 -20.24 -6.18
C LEU A 282 10.68 -21.65 -5.71
N GLN A 283 9.92 -22.22 -4.78
CA GLN A 283 10.11 -23.58 -4.28
C GLN A 283 9.41 -24.64 -5.15
N GLY A 284 8.64 -24.22 -6.15
CA GLY A 284 7.88 -25.13 -7.01
C GLY A 284 6.64 -25.73 -6.34
N ILE A 285 6.19 -25.17 -5.21
CA ILE A 285 5.00 -25.60 -4.46
C ILE A 285 3.74 -25.24 -5.25
N GLN A 286 3.68 -23.99 -5.75
CA GLN A 286 2.59 -23.55 -6.62
C GLN A 286 3.10 -22.58 -7.69
N LYS A 287 2.34 -22.44 -8.79
CA LYS A 287 2.59 -21.37 -9.76
C LYS A 287 2.12 -20.05 -9.20
N LEU A 288 2.69 -18.95 -9.69
CA LEU A 288 2.10 -17.63 -9.47
C LEU A 288 0.67 -17.67 -9.96
N GLY A 289 -0.26 -17.48 -9.03
CA GLY A 289 -1.67 -17.79 -9.23
C GLY A 289 -2.47 -16.59 -9.73
N GLU A 290 -3.77 -16.63 -9.44
CA GLU A 290 -4.75 -15.62 -9.79
C GLU A 290 -4.65 -14.39 -8.88
N ASN A 291 -5.34 -13.32 -9.29
CA ASN A 291 -5.50 -12.11 -8.50
C ASN A 291 -6.15 -12.40 -7.15
N VAL A 292 -5.69 -11.73 -6.10
CA VAL A 292 -6.25 -11.85 -4.75
C VAL A 292 -6.87 -10.52 -4.35
N VAL A 293 -8.17 -10.55 -4.00
CA VAL A 293 -8.88 -9.39 -3.46
C VAL A 293 -9.09 -9.60 -1.96
N PHE A 294 -8.58 -8.68 -1.15
CA PHE A 294 -8.73 -8.71 0.30
C PHE A 294 -9.96 -7.90 0.73
N PRO A 295 -10.69 -8.36 1.75
CA PRO A 295 -11.80 -7.61 2.31
C PRO A 295 -11.30 -6.37 3.06
N THR A 296 -12.13 -5.33 3.07
CA THR A 296 -11.97 -4.13 3.90
C THR A 296 -13.10 -4.06 4.92
N THR A 297 -12.87 -3.36 6.03
CA THR A 297 -13.89 -3.14 7.07
C THR A 297 -13.79 -1.71 7.60
N ILE A 298 -14.93 -1.13 7.99
CA ILE A 298 -14.93 0.16 8.71
C ILE A 298 -14.57 -0.12 10.17
N VAL A 299 -13.64 0.68 10.68
CA VAL A 299 -13.26 0.73 12.10
C VAL A 299 -13.79 2.03 12.66
N GLU A 300 -14.89 1.94 13.40
CA GLU A 300 -15.51 3.09 14.03
C GLU A 300 -14.70 3.52 15.25
N ARG A 301 -14.42 4.82 15.33
CA ARG A 301 -13.77 5.49 16.46
C ARG A 301 -14.52 6.78 16.78
N GLN A 302 -13.80 7.87 17.10
CA GLN A 302 -14.41 9.09 17.66
C GLN A 302 -14.40 10.29 16.70
N SER A 303 -13.83 10.16 15.50
CA SER A 303 -13.72 11.27 14.56
C SER A 303 -14.95 11.49 13.66
N VAL A 304 -15.96 10.61 13.79
CA VAL A 304 -17.23 10.68 13.06
C VAL A 304 -18.39 10.63 14.06
N ARG A 305 -19.40 11.47 13.86
CA ARG A 305 -20.64 11.44 14.64
C ARG A 305 -21.88 11.35 13.75
N ARG A 306 -23.00 10.96 14.33
CA ARG A 306 -24.31 11.06 13.68
C ARG A 306 -24.74 12.53 13.63
N ARG A 307 -25.41 12.92 12.57
CA ARG A 307 -26.00 14.23 12.35
C ARG A 307 -27.51 14.27 12.50
#